data_f09abad83823221464ac534dc14f0036
#
_entry.id   f09abad83823221464ac534dc14f0036
#
_cell.length_a   1.000
_cell.length_b   1.000
_cell.length_c   1.000
_cell.angle_alpha   90.00
_cell.angle_beta   90.00
_cell.angle_gamma   90.00
#
_symmetry.space_group_name_H-M   'P 1'
#
loop_
_entity.id
_entity.type
_entity.pdbx_description
1 polymer ?
#
loop_
_entity_poly.entity_id
_entity_poly.type
_entity_poly.pdbx_seq_one_letter_code
_entity_poly.pdbx_strand_id
1 'polypeptide(L)'
;HWNFASTDKEALKTLVADNMNRFSIAKAELRPQWYESVAEAVLNTLNKPLQTSATATGFCLAKLAPQDRPAELEFLLAARGSTDQIQQLLGDPQYKVPQAFIEASKQLNNKRIQGFLTGFIDLVFKDDQGRYHVLDWKSNHLGDCSNDYSPQKIEHAMAETHYYLQALLYLLALHRYLQQQLPDYNIEQHLGGAWY
;
A
#
# COMPACT_ATOMS: atom_id res chain seq x y z
N HIS A 1 -19.14 -4.05 -1.78
CA HIS A 1 -17.92 -4.54 -1.09
C HIS A 1 -17.74 -6.03 -1.37
N TRP A 2 -16.57 -6.41 -1.87
CA TRP A 2 -16.22 -7.83 -2.06
C TRP A 2 -15.78 -8.46 -0.74
N ASN A 3 -16.25 -9.70 -0.49
CA ASN A 3 -15.71 -10.49 0.61
C ASN A 3 -14.39 -11.14 0.15
N PHE A 4 -13.26 -10.76 0.74
CA PHE A 4 -11.92 -11.26 0.37
C PHE A 4 -11.78 -12.78 0.52
N ALA A 5 -12.51 -13.38 1.44
CA ALA A 5 -12.54 -14.84 1.63
C ALA A 5 -13.42 -15.58 0.60
N SER A 6 -14.15 -14.86 -0.26
CA SER A 6 -15.00 -15.50 -1.26
C SER A 6 -14.18 -16.07 -2.41
N THR A 7 -14.48 -17.29 -2.78
CA THR A 7 -13.93 -17.98 -3.96
C THR A 7 -14.88 -17.96 -5.15
N ASP A 8 -16.01 -17.24 -5.05
CA ASP A 8 -17.00 -17.14 -6.12
C ASP A 8 -16.48 -16.27 -7.26
N LYS A 9 -15.85 -16.93 -8.23
CA LYS A 9 -15.24 -16.28 -9.40
C LYS A 9 -16.26 -15.61 -10.30
N GLU A 10 -17.48 -16.18 -10.45
CA GLU A 10 -18.52 -15.59 -11.31
C GLU A 10 -19.10 -14.33 -10.68
N ALA A 11 -19.32 -14.31 -9.36
CA ALA A 11 -19.74 -13.11 -8.67
C ALA A 11 -18.66 -12.01 -8.73
N LEU A 12 -17.37 -12.37 -8.60
CA LEU A 12 -16.28 -11.41 -8.76
C LEU A 12 -16.20 -10.87 -10.19
N LYS A 13 -16.35 -11.72 -11.19
CA LYS A 13 -16.35 -11.33 -12.60
C LYS A 13 -17.50 -10.34 -12.91
N THR A 14 -18.67 -10.59 -12.34
CA THR A 14 -19.80 -9.66 -12.45
C THR A 14 -19.45 -8.30 -11.82
N LEU A 15 -18.88 -8.30 -10.63
CA LEU A 15 -18.43 -7.07 -9.96
C LEU A 15 -17.36 -6.32 -10.77
N VAL A 16 -16.42 -7.04 -11.36
CA VAL A 16 -15.40 -6.47 -12.26
C VAL A 16 -16.07 -5.83 -13.47
N ALA A 17 -16.99 -6.52 -14.11
CA ALA A 17 -17.71 -6.01 -15.28
C ALA A 17 -18.48 -4.72 -14.95
N ASP A 18 -19.21 -4.70 -13.83
CA ASP A 18 -19.95 -3.53 -13.36
C ASP A 18 -19.04 -2.32 -13.14
N ASN A 19 -17.90 -2.54 -12.47
CA ASN A 19 -16.95 -1.45 -12.21
C ASN A 19 -16.24 -0.97 -13.49
N MET A 20 -15.81 -1.87 -14.37
CA MET A 20 -15.19 -1.49 -15.65
C MET A 20 -16.15 -0.69 -16.52
N ASN A 21 -17.46 -1.03 -16.50
CA ASN A 21 -18.49 -0.29 -17.20
C ASN A 21 -18.76 1.07 -16.54
N ARG A 22 -18.92 1.09 -15.22
CA ARG A 22 -19.20 2.32 -14.44
C ARG A 22 -18.10 3.37 -14.62
N PHE A 23 -16.84 2.96 -14.59
CA PHE A 23 -15.70 3.87 -14.68
C PHE A 23 -15.14 3.98 -16.10
N SER A 24 -15.80 3.39 -17.10
CA SER A 24 -15.39 3.41 -18.50
C SER A 24 -13.93 2.94 -18.71
N ILE A 25 -13.51 1.93 -17.94
CA ILE A 25 -12.19 1.35 -18.04
C ILE A 25 -12.09 0.56 -19.35
N ALA A 26 -11.09 0.83 -20.16
CA ALA A 26 -10.88 0.30 -21.52
C ALA A 26 -12.02 0.68 -22.50
N LYS A 27 -11.81 0.38 -23.80
CA LYS A 27 -12.84 0.55 -24.82
C LYS A 27 -13.97 -0.46 -24.62
N ALA A 28 -15.20 -0.03 -24.84
CA ALA A 28 -16.41 -0.84 -24.58
C ALA A 28 -16.34 -2.22 -25.24
N GLU A 29 -15.83 -2.29 -26.47
CA GLU A 29 -15.74 -3.52 -27.26
C GLU A 29 -14.71 -4.52 -26.73
N LEU A 30 -13.70 -4.03 -25.97
CA LEU A 30 -12.63 -4.85 -25.42
C LEU A 30 -12.89 -5.32 -23.99
N ARG A 31 -13.81 -4.66 -23.25
CA ARG A 31 -14.05 -4.94 -21.82
C ARG A 31 -14.38 -6.40 -21.53
N PRO A 32 -15.26 -7.08 -22.32
CA PRO A 32 -15.59 -8.47 -22.01
C PRO A 32 -14.40 -9.43 -21.99
N GLN A 33 -13.37 -9.14 -22.77
CA GLN A 33 -12.14 -9.94 -22.82
C GLN A 33 -11.32 -9.84 -21.54
N TRP A 34 -11.47 -8.74 -20.78
CA TRP A 34 -10.71 -8.47 -19.57
C TRP A 34 -11.39 -8.95 -18.30
N TYR A 35 -12.71 -9.18 -18.30
CA TYR A 35 -13.44 -9.50 -17.07
C TYR A 35 -12.88 -10.74 -16.36
N GLU A 36 -12.60 -11.78 -17.11
CA GLU A 36 -12.03 -13.03 -16.59
C GLU A 36 -10.62 -12.81 -16.06
N SER A 37 -9.75 -12.19 -16.86
CA SER A 37 -8.35 -11.97 -16.50
C SER A 37 -8.20 -11.05 -15.29
N VAL A 38 -9.02 -9.99 -15.20
CA VAL A 38 -9.00 -9.08 -14.06
C VAL A 38 -9.53 -9.78 -12.80
N ALA A 39 -10.61 -10.54 -12.90
CA ALA A 39 -11.13 -11.30 -11.75
C ALA A 39 -10.10 -12.33 -11.24
N GLU A 40 -9.42 -13.01 -12.15
CA GLU A 40 -8.35 -13.93 -11.80
C GLU A 40 -7.15 -13.23 -11.15
N ALA A 41 -6.72 -12.09 -11.69
CA ALA A 41 -5.65 -11.28 -11.10
C ALA A 41 -6.01 -10.83 -9.67
N VAL A 42 -7.24 -10.40 -9.44
CA VAL A 42 -7.71 -10.03 -8.10
C VAL A 42 -7.66 -11.22 -7.14
N LEU A 43 -8.20 -12.38 -7.53
CA LEU A 43 -8.18 -13.58 -6.70
C LEU A 43 -6.75 -14.02 -6.39
N ASN A 44 -5.87 -14.00 -7.38
CA ASN A 44 -4.46 -14.33 -7.20
C ASN A 44 -3.77 -13.38 -6.21
N THR A 45 -4.05 -12.08 -6.31
CA THR A 45 -3.52 -11.08 -5.40
C THR A 45 -4.01 -11.29 -3.97
N LEU A 46 -5.31 -11.53 -3.78
CA LEU A 46 -5.88 -11.75 -2.45
C LEU A 46 -5.35 -13.02 -1.78
N ASN A 47 -5.08 -14.07 -2.56
CA ASN A 47 -4.59 -15.35 -2.06
C ASN A 47 -3.06 -15.45 -1.99
N LYS A 48 -2.34 -14.49 -2.56
CA LYS A 48 -0.88 -14.50 -2.52
C LYS A 48 -0.39 -14.27 -1.08
N PRO A 49 0.51 -15.13 -0.56
CA PRO A 49 1.10 -14.91 0.75
C PRO A 49 1.89 -13.61 0.80
N LEU A 50 1.57 -12.76 1.77
CA LEU A 50 2.36 -11.59 2.09
C LEU A 50 3.51 -12.04 2.98
N GLN A 51 4.74 -11.95 2.47
CA GLN A 51 5.94 -12.37 3.19
C GLN A 51 6.77 -11.16 3.55
N THR A 52 7.01 -10.98 4.85
CA THR A 52 8.06 -10.08 5.35
C THR A 52 9.22 -10.93 5.86
N SER A 53 10.38 -10.33 6.03
CA SER A 53 11.50 -10.98 6.73
C SER A 53 11.17 -11.40 8.17
N ALA A 54 10.09 -10.85 8.73
CA ALA A 54 9.62 -11.12 10.09
C ALA A 54 8.45 -12.12 10.16
N THR A 55 7.73 -12.36 9.05
CA THR A 55 6.57 -13.26 9.03
C THR A 55 6.82 -14.44 8.11
N ALA A 56 7.16 -15.59 8.70
CA ALA A 56 7.30 -16.86 7.97
C ALA A 56 5.94 -17.57 7.72
N THR A 57 4.82 -17.00 8.14
CA THR A 57 3.52 -17.69 8.26
C THR A 57 2.64 -17.66 7.03
N GLY A 58 3.02 -16.96 5.95
CA GLY A 58 2.24 -16.95 4.71
C GLY A 58 0.82 -16.38 4.88
N PHE A 59 0.68 -15.29 5.64
CA PHE A 59 -0.57 -14.54 5.72
C PHE A 59 -0.99 -14.02 4.34
N CYS A 60 -2.27 -14.07 4.01
CA CYS A 60 -2.82 -13.53 2.77
C CYS A 60 -4.06 -12.68 3.04
N LEU A 61 -4.34 -11.75 2.15
CA LEU A 61 -5.48 -10.82 2.31
C LEU A 61 -6.83 -11.54 2.32
N ALA A 62 -6.94 -12.69 1.67
CA ALA A 62 -8.14 -13.52 1.68
C ALA A 62 -8.55 -14.00 3.08
N LYS A 63 -7.62 -14.03 4.04
CA LYS A 63 -7.91 -14.41 5.44
C LYS A 63 -8.50 -13.28 6.28
N LEU A 64 -8.51 -12.05 5.76
CA LEU A 64 -8.99 -10.88 6.51
C LEU A 64 -10.50 -10.90 6.68
N ALA A 65 -10.94 -10.85 7.92
CA ALA A 65 -12.33 -10.58 8.23
C ALA A 65 -12.68 -9.11 7.87
N PRO A 66 -13.91 -8.82 7.49
CA PRO A 66 -14.32 -7.45 7.09
C PRO A 66 -14.02 -6.38 8.14
N GLN A 67 -14.13 -6.70 9.42
CA GLN A 67 -13.85 -5.77 10.53
C GLN A 67 -12.35 -5.47 10.72
N ASP A 68 -11.46 -6.34 10.22
CA ASP A 68 -10.01 -6.22 10.36
C ASP A 68 -9.36 -5.53 9.13
N ARG A 69 -10.17 -4.95 8.25
CA ARG A 69 -9.71 -4.34 7.00
C ARG A 69 -10.48 -3.07 6.61
N PRO A 70 -10.45 -1.99 7.41
CA PRO A 70 -11.02 -0.72 6.98
C PRO A 70 -10.35 -0.24 5.69
N ALA A 71 -11.18 0.09 4.70
CA ALA A 71 -10.76 0.64 3.42
C ALA A 71 -10.97 2.15 3.39
N GLU A 72 -10.18 2.85 2.58
CA GLU A 72 -10.27 4.31 2.37
C GLU A 72 -10.21 5.09 3.69
N LEU A 73 -9.27 4.72 4.57
CA LEU A 73 -9.08 5.42 5.83
C LEU A 73 -8.55 6.83 5.58
N GLU A 74 -9.41 7.83 5.81
CA GLU A 74 -9.03 9.24 5.73
C GLU A 74 -8.14 9.62 6.91
N PHE A 75 -7.10 10.43 6.64
CA PHE A 75 -6.25 11.00 7.67
C PHE A 75 -6.03 12.49 7.49
N LEU A 76 -5.81 13.17 8.62
CA LEU A 76 -5.39 14.56 8.72
C LEU A 76 -4.18 14.63 9.64
N LEU A 77 -3.02 15.00 9.10
CA LEU A 77 -1.78 15.15 9.85
C LEU A 77 -1.35 16.62 9.88
N ALA A 78 -1.12 17.16 11.06
CA ALA A 78 -0.39 18.40 11.17
C ALA A 78 1.10 18.17 10.80
N ALA A 79 1.57 18.89 9.80
CA ALA A 79 2.93 18.78 9.28
C ALA A 79 3.72 20.06 9.55
N ARG A 80 4.93 19.91 10.09
CA ARG A 80 5.89 20.97 10.27
C ARG A 80 7.30 20.42 10.12
N GLY A 81 8.05 20.96 9.17
CA GLY A 81 9.41 20.51 8.91
C GLY A 81 9.96 21.08 7.61
N SER A 82 10.96 20.42 7.07
CA SER A 82 11.53 20.73 5.76
C SER A 82 11.96 19.46 5.03
N THR A 83 12.13 19.58 3.72
CA THR A 83 12.68 18.50 2.90
C THR A 83 14.09 18.11 3.31
N ASP A 84 14.91 19.09 3.79
CA ASP A 84 16.27 18.82 4.30
C ASP A 84 16.25 17.89 5.51
N GLN A 85 15.29 18.07 6.42
CA GLN A 85 15.13 17.16 7.57
C GLN A 85 14.75 15.75 7.13
N ILE A 86 13.91 15.62 6.10
CA ILE A 86 13.57 14.32 5.51
C ILE A 86 14.82 13.67 4.89
N GLN A 87 15.61 14.44 4.14
CA GLN A 87 16.86 13.95 3.52
C GLN A 87 17.87 13.50 4.57
N GLN A 88 18.06 14.28 5.64
CA GLN A 88 18.93 13.92 6.76
C GLN A 88 18.49 12.63 7.42
N LEU A 89 17.19 12.48 7.68
CA LEU A 89 16.62 11.29 8.29
C LEU A 89 16.83 10.05 7.40
N LEU A 90 16.51 10.16 6.11
CA LEU A 90 16.69 9.05 5.17
C LEU A 90 18.17 8.69 4.95
N GLY A 91 19.08 9.67 5.04
CA GLY A 91 20.51 9.46 4.89
C GLY A 91 21.21 8.93 6.15
N ASP A 92 20.52 8.82 7.28
CA ASP A 92 21.10 8.31 8.52
C ASP A 92 21.29 6.78 8.42
N PRO A 93 22.55 6.28 8.54
CA PRO A 93 22.84 4.86 8.36
C PRO A 93 22.13 3.92 9.35
N GLN A 94 21.69 4.43 10.51
CA GLN A 94 20.98 3.63 11.50
C GLN A 94 19.66 3.06 10.96
N TYR A 95 19.00 3.76 10.01
CA TYR A 95 17.71 3.35 9.47
C TYR A 95 17.81 2.39 8.29
N LYS A 96 19.01 2.15 7.76
CA LYS A 96 19.25 1.20 6.64
C LYS A 96 18.31 1.42 5.45
N VAL A 97 18.03 2.68 5.12
CA VAL A 97 17.17 3.05 4.00
C VAL A 97 17.85 2.64 2.68
N PRO A 98 17.11 2.06 1.71
CA PRO A 98 17.65 1.73 0.39
C PRO A 98 18.30 2.95 -0.27
N GLN A 99 19.46 2.74 -0.89
CA GLN A 99 20.24 3.81 -1.52
C GLN A 99 19.44 4.57 -2.59
N ALA A 100 18.58 3.86 -3.33
CA ALA A 100 17.73 4.48 -4.34
C ALA A 100 16.80 5.56 -3.75
N PHE A 101 16.26 5.34 -2.54
CA PHE A 101 15.39 6.31 -1.86
C PHE A 101 16.19 7.51 -1.34
N ILE A 102 17.41 7.28 -0.84
CA ILE A 102 18.31 8.36 -0.41
C ILE A 102 18.64 9.27 -1.60
N GLU A 103 19.03 8.69 -2.74
CA GLU A 103 19.34 9.47 -3.94
C GLU A 103 18.11 10.21 -4.49
N ALA A 104 16.95 9.55 -4.55
CA ALA A 104 15.71 10.21 -4.97
C ALA A 104 15.32 11.36 -4.04
N SER A 105 15.56 11.24 -2.74
CA SER A 105 15.26 12.31 -1.77
C SER A 105 16.05 13.58 -2.02
N LYS A 106 17.27 13.49 -2.54
CA LYS A 106 18.11 14.65 -2.89
C LYS A 106 17.53 15.51 -4.00
N GLN A 107 16.61 14.96 -4.79
CA GLN A 107 15.92 15.68 -5.85
C GLN A 107 14.70 16.49 -5.32
N LEU A 108 14.30 16.28 -4.07
CA LEU A 108 13.24 17.08 -3.46
C LEU A 108 13.70 18.52 -3.34
N ASN A 109 12.92 19.42 -3.92
CA ASN A 109 13.16 20.86 -3.79
C ASN A 109 13.18 21.26 -2.31
N ASN A 110 14.16 22.08 -1.93
CA ASN A 110 14.23 22.61 -0.56
C ASN A 110 12.99 23.45 -0.26
N LYS A 111 12.05 22.87 0.48
CA LYS A 111 10.79 23.51 0.86
C LYS A 111 10.54 23.35 2.36
N ARG A 112 10.04 24.43 2.94
CA ARG A 112 9.45 24.38 4.27
C ARG A 112 8.07 23.77 4.18
N ILE A 113 7.79 22.78 5.01
CA ILE A 113 6.51 22.10 5.11
C ILE A 113 5.84 22.65 6.38
N GLN A 114 4.68 23.30 6.20
CA GLN A 114 3.88 23.80 7.31
C GLN A 114 2.41 23.79 6.91
N GLY A 115 1.57 23.12 7.70
CA GLY A 115 0.13 23.03 7.44
C GLY A 115 -0.42 21.67 7.79
N PHE A 116 -1.42 21.25 7.03
CA PHE A 116 -2.06 19.96 7.18
C PHE A 116 -1.84 19.13 5.92
N LEU A 117 -1.54 17.86 6.11
CA LEU A 117 -1.51 16.85 5.07
C LEU A 117 -2.77 15.98 5.24
N THR A 118 -3.53 15.86 4.18
CA THR A 118 -4.71 14.99 4.11
C THR A 118 -4.48 13.91 3.06
N GLY A 119 -5.11 12.77 3.24
CA GLY A 119 -5.08 11.70 2.26
C GLY A 119 -5.96 10.54 2.70
N PHE A 120 -6.02 9.54 1.83
CA PHE A 120 -6.73 8.29 2.06
C PHE A 120 -5.73 7.15 1.95
N ILE A 121 -5.79 6.21 2.89
CA ILE A 121 -5.07 4.95 2.84
C ILE A 121 -6.02 3.93 2.23
N ASP A 122 -5.65 3.30 1.12
CA ASP A 122 -6.53 2.40 0.39
C ASP A 122 -7.03 1.26 1.27
N LEU A 123 -6.13 0.66 2.05
CA LEU A 123 -6.47 -0.40 2.97
C LEU A 123 -5.58 -0.36 4.22
N VAL A 124 -6.20 -0.41 5.37
CA VAL A 124 -5.53 -0.77 6.64
C VAL A 124 -5.99 -2.16 7.01
N PHE A 125 -5.08 -3.02 7.43
CA PHE A 125 -5.46 -4.36 7.87
C PHE A 125 -4.65 -4.81 9.07
N LYS A 126 -5.24 -5.75 9.82
CA LYS A 126 -4.61 -6.40 10.96
C LYS A 126 -4.27 -7.83 10.60
N ASP A 127 -3.01 -8.24 10.76
CA ASP A 127 -2.57 -9.59 10.50
C ASP A 127 -2.92 -10.56 11.64
N ASP A 128 -2.57 -11.83 11.46
CA ASP A 128 -2.80 -12.91 12.45
C ASP A 128 -1.91 -12.81 13.70
N GLN A 129 -0.92 -11.92 13.69
CA GLN A 129 -0.08 -11.59 14.85
C GLN A 129 -0.57 -10.35 15.62
N GLY A 130 -1.64 -9.73 15.15
CA GLY A 130 -2.22 -8.52 15.76
C GLY A 130 -1.54 -7.22 15.32
N ARG A 131 -0.69 -7.24 14.30
CA ARG A 131 -0.02 -6.05 13.77
C ARG A 131 -0.87 -5.38 12.71
N TYR A 132 -0.87 -4.07 12.71
CA TYR A 132 -1.59 -3.26 11.74
C TYR A 132 -0.65 -2.82 10.61
N HIS A 133 -1.14 -2.95 9.40
CA HIS A 133 -0.42 -2.63 8.17
C HIS A 133 -1.19 -1.63 7.33
N VAL A 134 -0.48 -0.87 6.51
CA VAL A 134 -1.07 -0.10 5.42
C VAL A 134 -0.80 -0.81 4.10
N LEU A 135 -1.75 -0.73 3.17
CA LEU A 135 -1.58 -1.21 1.81
C LEU A 135 -2.12 -0.16 0.85
N ASP A 136 -1.39 0.10 -0.22
CA ASP A 136 -1.76 1.03 -1.28
C ASP A 136 -1.61 0.35 -2.64
N TRP A 137 -2.69 0.35 -3.41
CA TRP A 137 -2.74 -0.31 -4.69
C TRP A 137 -2.06 0.50 -5.76
N LYS A 138 -1.06 -0.09 -6.43
CA LYS A 138 -0.33 0.54 -7.53
C LYS A 138 -0.61 -0.15 -8.85
N SER A 139 -0.91 0.63 -9.87
CA SER A 139 -1.19 0.15 -11.23
C SER A 139 -0.09 0.53 -12.22
N ASN A 140 1.12 0.83 -11.74
CA ASN A 140 2.25 1.17 -12.59
C ASN A 140 2.62 -0.02 -13.49
N HIS A 141 2.67 0.22 -14.80
CA HIS A 141 3.19 -0.74 -15.75
C HIS A 141 4.71 -0.61 -15.82
N LEU A 142 5.44 -1.63 -15.36
CA LEU A 142 6.90 -1.65 -15.38
C LEU A 142 7.47 -2.42 -16.57
N GLY A 143 6.65 -3.19 -17.25
CA GLY A 143 7.00 -3.98 -18.43
C GLY A 143 6.13 -5.21 -18.62
N ASP A 144 6.35 -5.94 -19.71
CA ASP A 144 5.46 -7.02 -20.17
C ASP A 144 5.80 -8.40 -19.59
N CYS A 145 6.90 -8.51 -18.85
CA CYS A 145 7.31 -9.78 -18.28
C CYS A 145 7.56 -9.70 -16.76
N SER A 146 7.49 -10.84 -16.08
CA SER A 146 7.67 -10.93 -14.63
C SER A 146 9.01 -10.39 -14.13
N ASN A 147 10.06 -10.45 -14.96
CA ASN A 147 11.37 -9.89 -14.61
C ASN A 147 11.37 -8.35 -14.55
N ASP A 148 10.38 -7.70 -15.16
CA ASP A 148 10.21 -6.25 -15.08
C ASP A 148 9.66 -5.81 -13.70
N TYR A 149 9.18 -6.76 -12.92
CA TYR A 149 8.70 -6.59 -11.54
C TYR A 149 9.66 -7.22 -10.52
N SER A 150 10.96 -7.30 -10.86
CA SER A 150 11.98 -7.72 -9.90
C SER A 150 12.09 -6.73 -8.73
N PRO A 151 12.52 -7.17 -7.53
CA PRO A 151 12.64 -6.28 -6.37
C PRO A 151 13.42 -5.00 -6.65
N GLN A 152 14.49 -5.08 -7.44
CA GLN A 152 15.31 -3.92 -7.80
C GLN A 152 14.58 -2.93 -8.70
N LYS A 153 13.78 -3.42 -9.67
CA LYS A 153 12.99 -2.55 -10.55
C LYS A 153 11.82 -1.91 -9.82
N ILE A 154 11.18 -2.65 -8.90
CA ILE A 154 10.13 -2.11 -8.02
C ILE A 154 10.73 -1.02 -7.11
N GLU A 155 11.88 -1.27 -6.48
CA GLU A 155 12.57 -0.28 -5.64
C GLU A 155 12.88 1.00 -6.43
N HIS A 156 13.37 0.85 -7.66
CA HIS A 156 13.65 1.98 -8.54
C HIS A 156 12.38 2.77 -8.89
N ALA A 157 11.31 2.09 -9.27
CA ALA A 157 10.02 2.73 -9.56
C ALA A 157 9.45 3.46 -8.33
N MET A 158 9.57 2.88 -7.13
CA MET A 158 9.18 3.51 -5.88
C MET A 158 10.05 4.75 -5.57
N ALA A 159 11.33 4.73 -5.93
CA ALA A 159 12.23 5.87 -5.78
C ALA A 159 11.83 7.01 -6.72
N GLU A 160 11.62 6.74 -8.00
CA GLU A 160 11.27 7.73 -9.01
C GLU A 160 9.93 8.43 -8.73
N THR A 161 8.97 7.69 -8.22
CA THR A 161 7.62 8.21 -7.89
C THR A 161 7.49 8.75 -6.47
N HIS A 162 8.56 8.67 -5.68
CA HIS A 162 8.57 9.01 -4.26
C HIS A 162 7.53 8.25 -3.41
N TYR A 163 7.12 7.04 -3.79
CA TYR A 163 6.17 6.23 -3.02
C TYR A 163 6.69 5.86 -1.63
N TYR A 164 8.00 5.81 -1.42
CA TYR A 164 8.61 5.64 -0.10
C TYR A 164 8.19 6.76 0.88
N LEU A 165 8.00 8.01 0.40
CA LEU A 165 7.49 9.10 1.25
C LEU A 165 6.02 8.91 1.59
N GLN A 166 5.22 8.45 0.63
CA GLN A 166 3.82 8.11 0.86
C GLN A 166 3.71 7.00 1.92
N ALA A 167 4.53 5.95 1.82
CA ALA A 167 4.59 4.87 2.79
C ALA A 167 4.88 5.38 4.21
N LEU A 168 5.88 6.26 4.36
CA LEU A 168 6.21 6.87 5.65
C LEU A 168 5.07 7.71 6.21
N LEU A 169 4.40 8.50 5.36
CA LEU A 169 3.25 9.31 5.77
C LEU A 169 2.07 8.44 6.23
N TYR A 170 1.79 7.36 5.51
CA TYR A 170 0.72 6.43 5.86
C TYR A 170 1.02 5.69 7.17
N LEU A 171 2.25 5.24 7.35
CA LEU A 171 2.67 4.62 8.61
C LEU A 171 2.60 5.60 9.78
N LEU A 172 2.98 6.86 9.57
CA LEU A 172 2.83 7.90 10.59
C LEU A 172 1.36 8.18 10.92
N ALA A 173 0.49 8.22 9.90
CA ALA A 173 -0.94 8.39 10.09
C ALA A 173 -1.53 7.22 10.90
N LEU A 174 -1.21 6.00 10.50
CA LEU A 174 -1.64 4.79 11.20
C LEU A 174 -1.11 4.74 12.63
N HIS A 175 0.16 5.06 12.85
CA HIS A 175 0.77 5.14 14.18
C HIS A 175 -0.03 6.07 15.11
N ARG A 176 -0.32 7.30 14.66
CA ARG A 176 -1.09 8.27 15.45
C ARG A 176 -2.53 7.83 15.69
N TYR A 177 -3.14 7.22 14.70
CA TYR A 177 -4.48 6.64 14.83
C TYR A 177 -4.50 5.55 15.90
N LEU A 178 -3.56 4.60 15.83
CA LEU A 178 -3.49 3.51 16.80
C LEU A 178 -3.18 3.99 18.22
N GLN A 179 -2.36 5.02 18.38
CA GLN A 179 -2.13 5.66 19.69
C GLN A 179 -3.40 6.19 20.34
N GLN A 180 -4.38 6.60 19.55
CA GLN A 180 -5.65 7.12 20.06
C GLN A 180 -6.68 6.01 20.30
N GLN A 181 -6.60 4.91 19.53
CA GLN A 181 -7.59 3.85 19.55
C GLN A 181 -7.23 2.70 20.51
N LEU A 182 -5.95 2.45 20.72
CA LEU A 182 -5.48 1.33 21.55
C LEU A 182 -4.87 1.84 22.86
N PRO A 183 -5.49 1.56 24.02
CA PRO A 183 -4.98 2.02 25.32
C PRO A 183 -3.54 1.58 25.61
N ASP A 184 -3.20 0.34 25.24
CA ASP A 184 -1.89 -0.26 25.47
C ASP A 184 -1.02 -0.27 24.20
N TYR A 185 -1.16 0.74 23.35
CA TYR A 185 -0.42 0.81 22.10
C TYR A 185 1.09 0.79 22.30
N ASN A 186 1.74 -0.12 21.62
CA ASN A 186 3.19 -0.22 21.52
C ASN A 186 3.59 -0.35 20.04
N ILE A 187 4.42 0.55 19.54
CA ILE A 187 4.80 0.61 18.12
C ILE A 187 5.48 -0.69 17.66
N GLU A 188 6.35 -1.28 18.47
CA GLU A 188 7.10 -2.49 18.13
C GLU A 188 6.21 -3.74 18.05
N GLN A 189 5.07 -3.71 18.74
CA GLN A 189 4.14 -4.84 18.79
C GLN A 189 2.98 -4.68 17.81
N HIS A 190 2.48 -3.45 17.64
CA HIS A 190 1.23 -3.22 16.95
C HIS A 190 1.39 -2.61 15.55
N LEU A 191 2.52 -1.94 15.26
CA LEU A 191 2.76 -1.43 13.91
C LEU A 191 3.50 -2.49 13.08
N GLY A 192 2.90 -2.86 11.96
CA GLY A 192 3.47 -3.83 11.01
C GLY A 192 4.35 -3.15 9.97
N GLY A 193 3.78 -2.77 8.84
CA GLY A 193 4.54 -2.16 7.75
C GLY A 193 3.65 -1.62 6.65
N ALA A 194 4.27 -1.20 5.55
CA ALA A 194 3.59 -0.74 4.36
C ALA A 194 3.77 -1.74 3.22
N TRP A 195 2.70 -1.97 2.48
CA TRP A 195 2.63 -2.84 1.31
C TRP A 195 2.26 -2.02 0.07
N TYR A 196 2.98 -2.27 -1.03
CA TYR A 196 2.82 -1.57 -2.31
C TYR A 196 2.82 -2.54 -3.47
#